data_33f363ffc21cfb7679d44923e0a4392c
#
_entry.id   33f363ffc21cfb7679d44923e0a4392c
#
_cell.length_a   1.000
_cell.length_b   1.000
_cell.length_c   1.000
_cell.angle_alpha   90.00
_cell.angle_beta   90.00
_cell.angle_gamma   90.00
#
_symmetry.space_group_name_H-M   'P 1'
#
loop_
_entity.id
_entity.type
_entity.pdbx_description
1 polymer ?
#
loop_
_entity_poly.entity_id
_entity_poly.type
_entity_poly.pdbx_seq_one_letter_code
_entity_poly.pdbx_strand_id
1 'polypeptide(L)'
;MTNPSDKGPWPGDATPAQRLAEILRVDHAGEYGAVRIYEGQLAVLGDAPAGAAIRRMMAQEQEHLAAFEKLLPDNRVRPTLLAPFWRVAGFALGAGTALLGEKAAMACTAAVEEVIDEHYAAQVAELSA
;
A
#
# COMPACT_ATOMS: atom_id res chain seq x y z
N MET A 1 10.38 42.24 -3.04
CA MET A 1 10.58 40.96 -3.75
C MET A 1 9.64 39.93 -3.15
N THR A 2 8.63 39.54 -3.88
CA THR A 2 7.76 38.44 -3.47
C THR A 2 8.51 37.14 -3.64
N ASN A 3 8.60 36.36 -2.57
CA ASN A 3 9.21 35.03 -2.59
C ASN A 3 8.46 34.14 -3.62
N PRO A 4 9.16 33.39 -4.49
CA PRO A 4 8.50 32.47 -5.43
C PRO A 4 7.52 31.48 -4.79
N SER A 5 7.69 31.21 -3.48
CA SER A 5 6.78 30.35 -2.69
C SER A 5 5.47 31.03 -2.28
N ASP A 6 5.31 32.34 -2.51
CA ASP A 6 4.09 33.09 -2.18
C ASP A 6 3.03 33.07 -3.28
N LYS A 7 3.33 32.42 -4.39
CA LYS A 7 2.32 32.22 -5.46
C LYS A 7 1.42 31.06 -5.06
N GLY A 8 0.15 31.35 -4.91
CA GLY A 8 -0.85 30.30 -4.69
C GLY A 8 -0.80 29.19 -5.75
N PRO A 9 -1.58 28.11 -5.59
CA PRO A 9 -1.54 26.97 -6.51
C PRO A 9 -1.81 27.39 -7.96
N TRP A 10 -1.15 26.71 -8.87
CA TRP A 10 -1.38 26.91 -10.31
C TRP A 10 -2.76 26.39 -10.71
N PRO A 11 -3.36 26.95 -11.78
CA PRO A 11 -4.57 26.37 -12.35
C PRO A 11 -4.33 24.88 -12.70
N GLY A 12 -5.14 23.99 -12.15
CA GLY A 12 -5.01 22.54 -12.35
C GLY A 12 -4.28 21.81 -11.23
N ASP A 13 -3.66 22.50 -10.28
CA ASP A 13 -3.11 21.85 -9.09
C ASP A 13 -4.24 21.28 -8.23
N ALA A 14 -3.97 20.12 -7.62
CA ALA A 14 -4.91 19.50 -6.70
C ALA A 14 -5.14 20.37 -5.47
N THR A 15 -6.40 20.53 -5.08
CA THR A 15 -6.73 21.15 -3.79
C THR A 15 -6.24 20.29 -2.63
N PRO A 16 -6.08 20.83 -1.41
CA PRO A 16 -5.72 20.04 -0.23
C PRO A 16 -6.65 18.83 -0.03
N ALA A 17 -7.96 19.01 -0.25
CA ALA A 17 -8.93 17.92 -0.15
C ALA A 17 -8.74 16.85 -1.23
N GLN A 18 -8.47 17.26 -2.47
CA GLN A 18 -8.17 16.34 -3.56
C GLN A 18 -6.86 15.58 -3.30
N ARG A 19 -5.84 16.26 -2.78
CA ARG A 19 -4.56 15.63 -2.44
C ARG A 19 -4.72 14.62 -1.31
N LEU A 20 -5.47 14.94 -0.27
CA LEU A 20 -5.78 14.00 0.80
C LEU A 20 -6.51 12.77 0.26
N ALA A 21 -7.48 12.96 -0.63
CA ALA A 21 -8.22 11.86 -1.27
C ALA A 21 -7.28 10.94 -2.07
N GLU A 22 -6.32 11.51 -2.80
CA GLU A 22 -5.30 10.74 -3.52
C GLU A 22 -4.43 9.92 -2.57
N ILE A 23 -3.93 10.54 -1.50
CA ILE A 23 -3.11 9.88 -0.48
C ILE A 23 -3.86 8.69 0.13
N LEU A 24 -5.08 8.91 0.59
CA LEU A 24 -5.90 7.84 1.19
C LEU A 24 -6.17 6.69 0.22
N ARG A 25 -6.44 7.01 -1.04
CA ARG A 25 -6.72 6.00 -2.07
C ARG A 25 -5.48 5.18 -2.40
N VAL A 26 -4.33 5.82 -2.52
CA VAL A 26 -3.05 5.15 -2.80
C VAL A 26 -2.63 4.27 -1.62
N ASP A 27 -2.74 4.77 -0.40
CA ASP A 27 -2.39 4.01 0.80
C ASP A 27 -3.30 2.80 0.99
N HIS A 28 -4.61 2.98 0.79
CA HIS A 28 -5.56 1.86 0.80
C HIS A 28 -5.19 0.80 -0.25
N ALA A 29 -4.89 1.22 -1.48
CA ALA A 29 -4.50 0.31 -2.55
C ALA A 29 -3.19 -0.43 -2.22
N GLY A 30 -2.22 0.25 -1.60
CA GLY A 30 -0.96 -0.34 -1.15
C GLY A 30 -1.16 -1.43 -0.09
N GLU A 31 -1.94 -1.14 0.93
CA GLU A 31 -2.26 -2.10 1.99
C GLU A 31 -3.07 -3.29 1.46
N TYR A 32 -4.05 -3.01 0.61
CA TYR A 32 -4.83 -4.06 -0.06
C TYR A 32 -3.96 -4.98 -0.91
N GLY A 33 -3.06 -4.41 -1.70
CA GLY A 33 -2.12 -5.15 -2.53
C GLY A 33 -1.17 -6.00 -1.70
N ALA A 34 -0.63 -5.47 -0.60
CA ALA A 34 0.25 -6.19 0.31
C ALA A 34 -0.45 -7.42 0.92
N VAL A 35 -1.68 -7.26 1.40
CA VAL A 35 -2.48 -8.40 1.93
C VAL A 35 -2.65 -9.47 0.86
N ARG A 36 -2.96 -9.10 -0.38
CA ARG A 36 -3.10 -10.07 -1.47
C ARG A 36 -1.79 -10.79 -1.80
N ILE A 37 -0.66 -10.09 -1.77
CA ILE A 37 0.66 -10.70 -1.95
C ILE A 37 0.90 -11.75 -0.87
N TYR A 38 0.66 -11.43 0.39
CA TYR A 38 0.84 -12.39 1.49
C TYR A 38 -0.12 -13.58 1.40
N GLU A 39 -1.36 -13.37 0.99
CA GLU A 39 -2.29 -14.47 0.72
C GLU A 39 -1.75 -15.42 -0.37
N GLY A 40 -1.19 -14.88 -1.44
CA GLY A 40 -0.55 -15.67 -2.49
C GLY A 40 0.66 -16.46 -1.99
N GLN A 41 1.52 -15.83 -1.18
CA GLN A 41 2.66 -16.49 -0.57
C GLN A 41 2.23 -17.63 0.36
N LEU A 42 1.20 -17.41 1.19
CA LEU A 42 0.68 -18.43 2.11
C LEU A 42 0.01 -19.59 1.39
N ALA A 43 -0.58 -19.36 0.21
CA ALA A 43 -1.13 -20.44 -0.60
C ALA A 43 -0.06 -21.48 -1.01
N VAL A 44 1.20 -21.04 -1.12
CA VAL A 44 2.34 -21.90 -1.49
C VAL A 44 3.16 -22.31 -0.27
N LEU A 45 3.45 -21.38 0.64
CA LEU A 45 4.39 -21.55 1.76
C LEU A 45 3.71 -21.65 3.13
N GLY A 46 2.39 -21.84 3.18
CA GLY A 46 1.65 -21.86 4.45
C GLY A 46 2.19 -22.83 5.48
N ASP A 47 2.65 -24.01 5.06
CA ASP A 47 3.21 -25.05 5.91
C ASP A 47 4.74 -25.01 6.02
N ALA A 48 5.39 -24.10 5.30
CA ALA A 48 6.84 -23.91 5.37
C ALA A 48 7.26 -23.11 6.61
N PRO A 49 8.55 -23.16 7.03
CA PRO A 49 9.03 -22.36 8.17
C PRO A 49 8.76 -20.86 8.05
N ALA A 50 8.84 -20.29 6.86
CA ALA A 50 8.54 -18.87 6.60
C ALA A 50 7.05 -18.52 6.78
N GLY A 51 6.13 -19.48 6.74
CA GLY A 51 4.70 -19.25 6.82
C GLY A 51 4.24 -18.47 8.05
N ALA A 52 4.83 -18.76 9.21
CA ALA A 52 4.50 -18.05 10.45
C ALA A 52 4.86 -16.55 10.40
N ALA A 53 6.02 -16.22 9.82
CA ALA A 53 6.45 -14.84 9.63
C ALA A 53 5.53 -14.10 8.64
N ILE A 54 5.17 -14.75 7.54
CA ILE A 54 4.25 -14.19 6.53
C ILE A 54 2.87 -13.94 7.15
N ARG A 55 2.34 -14.85 7.97
CA ARG A 55 1.06 -14.65 8.67
C ARG A 55 1.10 -13.45 9.60
N ARG A 56 2.19 -13.24 10.33
CA ARG A 56 2.34 -12.06 11.21
C ARG A 56 2.35 -10.76 10.41
N MET A 57 3.09 -10.73 9.31
CA MET A 57 3.12 -9.56 8.44
C MET A 57 1.75 -9.30 7.80
N MET A 58 1.08 -10.33 7.33
CA MET A 58 -0.27 -10.20 6.80
C MET A 58 -1.25 -9.66 7.83
N ALA A 59 -1.18 -10.12 9.09
CA ALA A 59 -2.04 -9.62 10.16
C ALA A 59 -1.82 -8.12 10.42
N GLN A 60 -0.58 -7.63 10.38
CA GLN A 60 -0.27 -6.20 10.49
C GLN A 60 -0.88 -5.40 9.34
N GLU A 61 -0.73 -5.89 8.11
CA GLU A 61 -1.28 -5.21 6.93
C GLU A 61 -2.81 -5.25 6.91
N GLN A 62 -3.42 -6.30 7.43
CA GLN A 62 -4.88 -6.36 7.60
C GLN A 62 -5.39 -5.30 8.59
N GLU A 63 -4.65 -5.02 9.66
CA GLU A 63 -4.97 -3.93 10.60
C GLU A 63 -4.87 -2.57 9.91
N HIS A 64 -3.78 -2.34 9.15
CA HIS A 64 -3.61 -1.11 8.38
C HIS A 64 -4.72 -0.95 7.33
N LEU A 65 -5.02 -2.02 6.59
CA LEU A 65 -6.10 -2.03 5.61
C LEU A 65 -7.44 -1.68 6.23
N ALA A 66 -7.78 -2.26 7.40
CA ALA A 66 -9.01 -1.97 8.10
C ALA A 66 -9.10 -0.50 8.51
N ALA A 67 -7.98 0.12 8.93
CA ALA A 67 -7.91 1.54 9.25
C ALA A 67 -8.23 2.40 8.01
N PHE A 68 -7.65 2.10 6.85
CA PHE A 68 -7.93 2.83 5.61
C PHE A 68 -9.34 2.59 5.09
N GLU A 69 -9.87 1.38 5.23
CA GLU A 69 -11.26 1.07 4.86
C GLU A 69 -12.28 1.87 5.67
N LYS A 70 -11.91 2.28 6.89
CA LYS A 70 -12.69 3.23 7.69
C LYS A 70 -12.46 4.68 7.26
N LEU A 71 -11.21 5.06 7.01
CA LEU A 71 -10.86 6.44 6.64
C LEU A 71 -11.45 6.86 5.30
N LEU A 72 -11.55 5.94 4.34
CA LEU A 72 -12.09 6.25 3.01
C LEU A 72 -13.53 6.78 3.09
N PRO A 73 -14.52 6.06 3.64
CA PRO A 73 -15.88 6.57 3.73
C PRO A 73 -16.00 7.76 4.69
N ASP A 74 -15.23 7.81 5.78
CA ASP A 74 -15.23 8.94 6.73
C ASP A 74 -14.81 10.25 6.03
N ASN A 75 -13.95 10.17 5.03
CA ASN A 75 -13.49 11.30 4.23
C ASN A 75 -14.20 11.40 2.86
N ARG A 76 -15.22 10.58 2.61
CA ARG A 76 -15.97 10.51 1.35
C ARG A 76 -15.08 10.24 0.13
N VAL A 77 -14.07 9.41 0.31
CA VAL A 77 -13.13 8.98 -0.73
C VAL A 77 -13.52 7.59 -1.22
N ARG A 78 -13.58 7.42 -2.53
CA ARG A 78 -13.78 6.09 -3.14
C ARG A 78 -12.44 5.35 -3.22
N PRO A 79 -12.45 4.02 -3.01
CA PRO A 79 -11.26 3.20 -3.28
C PRO A 79 -10.90 3.23 -4.78
N THR A 80 -9.69 2.76 -5.09
CA THR A 80 -9.25 2.68 -6.49
C THR A 80 -10.16 1.80 -7.33
N LEU A 81 -10.45 2.22 -8.55
CA LEU A 81 -11.16 1.41 -9.55
C LEU A 81 -10.33 0.21 -10.02
N LEU A 82 -9.02 0.21 -9.76
CA LEU A 82 -8.09 -0.87 -10.10
C LEU A 82 -8.04 -1.99 -9.05
N ALA A 83 -8.88 -1.94 -8.01
CA ALA A 83 -8.90 -2.96 -6.96
C ALA A 83 -9.02 -4.40 -7.50
N PRO A 84 -9.89 -4.71 -8.49
CA PRO A 84 -9.95 -6.06 -9.07
C PRO A 84 -8.65 -6.48 -9.74
N PHE A 85 -7.95 -5.56 -10.39
CA PHE A 85 -6.64 -5.81 -10.99
C PHE A 85 -5.59 -6.11 -9.89
N TRP A 86 -5.50 -5.28 -8.86
CA TRP A 86 -4.58 -5.49 -7.75
C TRP A 86 -4.87 -6.78 -7.00
N ARG A 87 -6.12 -7.16 -6.91
CA ARG A 87 -6.53 -8.43 -6.30
C ARG A 87 -5.87 -9.63 -6.97
N VAL A 88 -5.90 -9.68 -8.29
CA VAL A 88 -5.32 -10.77 -9.08
C VAL A 88 -3.81 -10.65 -9.15
N ALA A 89 -3.29 -9.48 -9.50
CA ALA A 89 -1.86 -9.22 -9.64
C ALA A 89 -1.09 -9.41 -8.32
N GLY A 90 -1.63 -8.94 -7.21
CA GLY A 90 -1.02 -9.11 -5.89
C GLY A 90 -0.92 -10.59 -5.51
N PHE A 91 -2.00 -11.34 -5.65
CA PHE A 91 -1.99 -12.77 -5.37
C PHE A 91 -1.00 -13.51 -6.29
N ALA A 92 -1.01 -13.23 -7.59
CA ALA A 92 -0.12 -13.84 -8.56
C ALA A 92 1.36 -13.54 -8.26
N LEU A 93 1.69 -12.32 -7.87
CA LEU A 93 3.04 -11.93 -7.47
C LEU A 93 3.47 -12.69 -6.20
N GLY A 94 2.60 -12.78 -5.21
CA GLY A 94 2.86 -13.52 -3.98
C GLY A 94 3.08 -15.01 -4.24
N ALA A 95 2.16 -15.66 -4.93
CA ALA A 95 2.25 -17.08 -5.28
C ALA A 95 3.46 -17.35 -6.20
N GLY A 96 3.70 -16.51 -7.20
CA GLY A 96 4.81 -16.64 -8.14
C GLY A 96 6.17 -16.56 -7.45
N THR A 97 6.39 -15.58 -6.58
CA THR A 97 7.64 -15.47 -5.82
C THR A 97 7.82 -16.63 -4.83
N ALA A 98 6.74 -17.08 -4.21
CA ALA A 98 6.76 -18.22 -3.30
C ALA A 98 7.12 -19.53 -4.03
N LEU A 99 6.66 -19.73 -5.24
CA LEU A 99 7.02 -20.88 -6.08
C LEU A 99 8.52 -20.89 -6.44
N LEU A 100 9.18 -19.74 -6.44
CA LEU A 100 10.64 -19.62 -6.60
C LEU A 100 11.42 -19.94 -5.32
N GLY A 101 10.73 -20.13 -4.21
CA GLY A 101 11.30 -20.50 -2.93
C GLY A 101 11.14 -19.43 -1.84
N GLU A 102 11.44 -19.80 -0.59
CA GLU A 102 11.31 -18.91 0.57
C GLU A 102 12.15 -17.64 0.44
N LYS A 103 13.37 -17.73 -0.08
CA LYS A 103 14.24 -16.56 -0.31
C LYS A 103 13.61 -15.54 -1.24
N ALA A 104 13.04 -15.99 -2.35
CA ALA A 104 12.38 -15.11 -3.31
C ALA A 104 11.12 -14.47 -2.70
N ALA A 105 10.34 -15.25 -1.95
CA ALA A 105 9.17 -14.74 -1.24
C ALA A 105 9.55 -13.66 -0.22
N MET A 106 10.57 -13.89 0.58
CA MET A 106 11.03 -12.92 1.60
C MET A 106 11.68 -11.69 0.96
N ALA A 107 12.37 -11.82 -0.16
CA ALA A 107 12.88 -10.68 -0.93
C ALA A 107 11.73 -9.82 -1.48
N CYS A 108 10.68 -10.45 -1.99
CA CYS A 108 9.46 -9.75 -2.42
C CYS A 108 8.82 -8.99 -1.26
N THR A 109 8.67 -9.63 -0.11
CA THR A 109 8.14 -9.01 1.12
C THR A 109 8.97 -7.79 1.53
N ALA A 110 10.29 -7.91 1.59
CA ALA A 110 11.19 -6.82 1.95
C ALA A 110 11.04 -5.64 0.96
N ALA A 111 10.94 -5.91 -0.33
CA ALA A 111 10.75 -4.88 -1.34
C ALA A 111 9.39 -4.17 -1.19
N VAL A 112 8.32 -4.91 -0.91
CA VAL A 112 6.98 -4.34 -0.67
C VAL A 112 6.98 -3.43 0.54
N GLU A 113 7.52 -3.88 1.66
CA GLU A 113 7.60 -3.09 2.90
C GLU A 113 8.47 -1.83 2.71
N GLU A 114 9.59 -1.92 2.00
CA GLU A 114 10.43 -0.77 1.68
C GLU A 114 9.66 0.29 0.89
N VAL A 115 8.94 -0.12 -0.15
CA VAL A 115 8.12 0.80 -0.96
C VAL A 115 7.03 1.46 -0.12
N ILE A 116 6.36 0.72 0.75
CA ILE A 116 5.32 1.24 1.64
C ILE A 116 5.93 2.26 2.62
N ASP A 117 7.05 1.93 3.26
CA ASP A 117 7.72 2.80 4.23
C ASP A 117 8.21 4.10 3.57
N GLU A 118 8.82 4.02 2.40
CA GLU A 118 9.24 5.20 1.63
C GLU A 118 8.05 6.09 1.26
N HIS A 119 6.95 5.47 0.87
CA HIS A 119 5.73 6.18 0.49
C HIS A 119 5.13 6.94 1.67
N TYR A 120 5.02 6.29 2.83
CA TYR A 120 4.55 6.94 4.05
C TYR A 120 5.48 8.06 4.53
N ALA A 121 6.79 7.84 4.46
CA ALA A 121 7.76 8.87 4.82
C ALA A 121 7.63 10.12 3.94
N ALA A 122 7.45 9.94 2.64
CA ALA A 122 7.23 11.04 1.70
C ALA A 122 5.91 11.78 1.97
N GLN A 123 4.84 11.06 2.29
CA GLN A 123 3.53 11.65 2.64
C GLN A 123 3.60 12.44 3.95
N VAL A 124 4.27 11.91 4.98
CA VAL A 124 4.46 12.62 6.25
C VAL A 124 5.25 13.92 6.02
N ALA A 125 6.30 13.89 5.20
CA ALA A 125 7.07 15.08 4.87
C ALA A 125 6.20 16.11 4.12
N GLU A 126 5.37 15.69 3.18
CA GLU A 126 4.45 16.57 2.44
C GLU A 126 3.41 17.22 3.36
N LEU A 127 2.78 16.43 4.24
CA LEU A 127 1.73 16.92 5.14
C LEU A 127 2.28 17.78 6.28
N SER A 128 3.56 17.70 6.57
CA SER A 128 4.23 18.49 7.61
C SER A 128 4.86 19.79 7.09
N ALA A 129 4.85 19.99 5.78
CA ALA A 129 5.35 21.22 5.13
C ALA A 129 4.26 22.32 5.08
#